data_f5e32a5e05e73c93c068227773f607c1
#
_entry.id   f5e32a5e05e73c93c068227773f607c1
#
_cell.length_a   1.000
_cell.length_b   1.000
_cell.length_c   1.000
_cell.angle_alpha   90.00
_cell.angle_beta   90.00
_cell.angle_gamma   90.00
#
_symmetry.space_group_name_H-M   'P 1'
#
loop_
_entity.id
_entity.type
_entity.pdbx_description
1 polymer ?
#
loop_
_entity_poly.entity_id
_entity_poly.type
_entity_poly.pdbx_seq_one_letter_code
_entity_poly.pdbx_strand_id
1 'polypeptide(L)'
;MKTLRPSVRCFLLILVSGVMTVGGQQKKRDTQTGTSDAVVSAEEAAQLEAVVTTDLGVIRFEFLPNKALKHSQQFVKLARAGFYDGSAFHRVIPRGIIQGGDPLLKDPKTPRERWGTGALSQIGDEFSDVKHVRGTVSAVRIPGQPNSGGAQFFICASPQPQLDGQFSAFGQVTEGFDVVERISLVSADSNGVTIAPIKIASIKIEPKKLEPFKDATVDQMRKDVLLRTSLGDITLEMDPELAPEHVRNFLKLVESRWYDHTAFHRIIPGFVIQGGVGSTRAEGKQHPADKWVHKLKGEFSRSVLHIRGALSMARASDPDSADTSFFIVLGPATHLDGKYTIFGKVIDGFDTMELIEKAPRQGEAPIQRIELIEAAIKQ
;
A
#
# COMPACT_ATOMS: atom_id res chain seq x y z
N MET A 1 12.49 11.93 -79.22
CA MET A 1 11.83 10.91 -80.06
C MET A 1 10.88 10.15 -79.12
N LYS A 2 9.57 10.46 -79.16
CA LYS A 2 8.51 9.70 -79.85
C LYS A 2 8.49 8.26 -79.31
N THR A 3 7.51 7.66 -78.73
CA THR A 3 6.03 7.59 -78.82
C THR A 3 5.65 6.32 -78.04
N LEU A 4 4.60 5.96 -77.55
CA LEU A 4 3.15 6.18 -77.55
C LEU A 4 2.50 5.20 -76.53
N ARG A 5 1.40 5.62 -75.98
CA ARG A 5 0.44 4.75 -75.27
C ARG A 5 -0.31 3.84 -76.26
N PRO A 6 -1.02 2.79 -75.81
CA PRO A 6 -2.47 2.99 -75.68
C PRO A 6 -3.17 2.29 -74.50
N SER A 7 -4.27 2.85 -74.15
CA SER A 7 -5.39 2.41 -73.33
C SER A 7 -6.32 1.43 -74.07
N VAL A 8 -6.99 0.49 -73.40
CA VAL A 8 -8.30 -0.04 -73.82
C VAL A 8 -9.16 -0.35 -72.62
N ARG A 9 -10.40 0.02 -72.77
CA ARG A 9 -11.58 0.09 -71.94
C ARG A 9 -12.29 -1.25 -71.72
N CYS A 10 -12.96 -1.34 -70.55
CA CYS A 10 -14.40 -1.67 -70.36
C CYS A 10 -14.95 -3.00 -70.84
N PHE A 11 -15.56 -3.77 -69.98
CA PHE A 11 -16.97 -4.17 -70.11
C PHE A 11 -17.62 -4.63 -68.84
N LEU A 12 -18.75 -4.07 -68.59
CA LEU A 12 -19.74 -4.30 -67.53
C LEU A 12 -20.62 -5.50 -67.91
N LEU A 13 -20.93 -6.42 -66.97
CA LEU A 13 -22.13 -7.24 -67.11
C LEU A 13 -22.74 -7.54 -65.74
N ILE A 14 -23.97 -7.08 -65.61
CA ILE A 14 -24.90 -7.31 -64.50
C ILE A 14 -25.65 -8.62 -64.81
N LEU A 15 -25.82 -9.48 -63.81
CA LEU A 15 -26.96 -10.39 -63.76
C LEU A 15 -27.42 -10.65 -62.33
N VAL A 16 -28.71 -10.44 -62.15
CA VAL A 16 -29.55 -10.52 -60.94
C VAL A 16 -30.10 -11.94 -60.82
N SER A 17 -30.23 -12.43 -59.59
CA SER A 17 -31.39 -13.14 -59.04
C SER A 17 -31.02 -14.32 -58.12
N GLY A 18 -31.66 -14.38 -56.97
CA GLY A 18 -31.84 -15.60 -56.20
C GLY A 18 -31.86 -15.42 -54.69
N VAL A 19 -33.00 -15.02 -54.16
CA VAL A 19 -33.32 -15.02 -52.74
C VAL A 19 -33.40 -16.45 -52.21
N MET A 20 -32.73 -16.80 -51.11
CA MET A 20 -33.21 -17.79 -50.13
C MET A 20 -32.70 -17.42 -48.73
N THR A 21 -33.66 -17.11 -47.88
CA THR A 21 -33.53 -16.91 -46.43
C THR A 21 -33.36 -18.25 -45.74
N VAL A 22 -32.26 -18.41 -44.99
CA VAL A 22 -32.19 -19.41 -43.92
C VAL A 22 -31.69 -18.67 -42.66
N GLY A 23 -32.57 -18.59 -41.66
CA GLY A 23 -32.24 -18.02 -40.37
C GLY A 23 -31.24 -18.87 -39.60
N GLY A 24 -30.13 -18.29 -39.33
CA GLY A 24 -29.14 -18.81 -38.41
C GLY A 24 -28.87 -17.76 -37.33
N GLN A 25 -29.34 -17.97 -36.11
CA GLN A 25 -28.98 -17.15 -34.96
C GLN A 25 -27.48 -17.26 -34.69
N GLN A 26 -26.77 -16.24 -35.07
CA GLN A 26 -25.37 -16.08 -34.71
C GLN A 26 -25.29 -15.46 -33.29
N LYS A 27 -25.05 -16.35 -32.32
CA LYS A 27 -24.71 -15.98 -30.94
C LYS A 27 -23.46 -15.09 -30.99
N LYS A 28 -23.63 -13.79 -30.80
CA LYS A 28 -22.52 -12.87 -30.57
C LYS A 28 -21.77 -13.36 -29.33
N ARG A 29 -20.59 -13.89 -29.52
CA ARG A 29 -19.57 -13.96 -28.46
C ARG A 29 -19.04 -12.55 -28.26
N ASP A 30 -19.46 -11.90 -27.20
CA ASP A 30 -18.78 -10.71 -26.70
C ASP A 30 -17.40 -11.13 -26.21
N THR A 31 -16.42 -11.08 -27.09
CA THR A 31 -15.01 -11.01 -26.73
C THR A 31 -14.78 -9.59 -26.23
N GLN A 32 -14.82 -9.41 -24.90
CA GLN A 32 -14.23 -8.25 -24.25
C GLN A 32 -12.71 -8.29 -24.50
N THR A 33 -12.29 -7.75 -25.62
CA THR A 33 -10.94 -7.26 -25.81
C THR A 33 -10.85 -5.94 -25.06
N GLY A 34 -10.28 -5.98 -23.86
CA GLY A 34 -10.00 -4.78 -23.05
C GLY A 34 -9.15 -3.80 -23.86
N THR A 35 -9.72 -2.66 -24.19
CA THR A 35 -9.06 -1.56 -24.88
C THR A 35 -8.01 -0.93 -23.97
N SER A 36 -6.72 -1.16 -24.27
CA SER A 36 -5.57 -0.57 -23.57
C SER A 36 -5.44 0.96 -23.76
N ASP A 37 -6.32 1.60 -24.52
CA ASP A 37 -6.24 3.01 -24.93
C ASP A 37 -7.22 3.95 -24.21
N ALA A 38 -8.10 3.45 -23.35
CA ALA A 38 -9.01 4.32 -22.60
C ALA A 38 -8.25 5.13 -21.55
N VAL A 39 -8.34 6.46 -21.64
CA VAL A 39 -7.80 7.37 -20.63
C VAL A 39 -8.61 7.19 -19.34
N VAL A 40 -7.94 6.81 -18.25
CA VAL A 40 -8.61 6.65 -16.95
C VAL A 40 -9.19 7.97 -16.45
N SER A 41 -10.39 7.94 -15.85
CA SER A 41 -10.96 9.13 -15.21
C SER A 41 -10.22 9.49 -13.90
N ALA A 42 -10.51 10.65 -13.34
CA ALA A 42 -9.93 11.03 -12.04
C ALA A 42 -10.40 10.08 -10.92
N GLU A 43 -11.67 9.69 -10.95
CA GLU A 43 -12.28 8.77 -10.00
C GLU A 43 -11.65 7.37 -10.11
N GLU A 44 -11.45 6.88 -11.34
CA GLU A 44 -10.79 5.59 -11.57
C GLU A 44 -9.33 5.65 -11.09
N ALA A 45 -8.57 6.68 -11.45
CA ALA A 45 -7.18 6.83 -11.04
C ALA A 45 -7.02 6.90 -9.51
N ALA A 46 -7.99 7.49 -8.78
CA ALA A 46 -8.01 7.53 -7.32
C ALA A 46 -8.22 6.15 -6.67
N GLN A 47 -8.72 5.17 -7.41
CA GLN A 47 -8.91 3.78 -6.96
C GLN A 47 -7.77 2.85 -7.39
N LEU A 48 -6.71 3.39 -7.99
CA LEU A 48 -5.56 2.64 -8.47
C LEU A 48 -4.32 2.93 -7.65
N GLU A 49 -3.42 1.96 -7.61
CA GLU A 49 -2.05 2.12 -7.11
C GLU A 49 -1.04 1.57 -8.13
N ALA A 50 0.17 2.10 -8.09
CA ALA A 50 1.30 1.59 -8.84
C ALA A 50 2.16 0.69 -7.96
N VAL A 51 2.54 -0.48 -8.49
CA VAL A 51 3.41 -1.47 -7.85
C VAL A 51 4.71 -1.51 -8.63
N VAL A 52 5.75 -0.89 -8.08
CA VAL A 52 7.09 -0.80 -8.67
C VAL A 52 7.95 -1.92 -8.10
N THR A 53 8.27 -2.92 -8.91
CA THR A 53 9.16 -4.04 -8.53
C THR A 53 10.59 -3.70 -8.95
N THR A 54 11.51 -3.72 -7.99
CA THR A 54 12.93 -3.40 -8.20
C THR A 54 13.85 -4.52 -7.69
N ASP A 55 15.14 -4.47 -8.03
CA ASP A 55 16.16 -5.38 -7.49
C ASP A 55 16.31 -5.29 -5.96
N LEU A 56 15.86 -4.18 -5.34
CA LEU A 56 15.95 -3.96 -3.89
C LEU A 56 14.61 -4.12 -3.16
N GLY A 57 13.55 -4.50 -3.85
CA GLY A 57 12.22 -4.73 -3.27
C GLY A 57 11.11 -3.98 -3.99
N VAL A 58 9.93 -3.97 -3.38
CA VAL A 58 8.70 -3.41 -3.96
C VAL A 58 8.39 -2.07 -3.32
N ILE A 59 8.00 -1.10 -4.16
CA ILE A 59 7.45 0.20 -3.73
C ILE A 59 6.02 0.27 -4.25
N ARG A 60 5.07 0.67 -3.40
CA ARG A 60 3.69 0.95 -3.79
C ARG A 60 3.39 2.42 -3.58
N PHE A 61 2.66 3.04 -4.50
CA PHE A 61 2.19 4.40 -4.33
C PHE A 61 0.79 4.59 -4.91
N GLU A 62 0.00 5.44 -4.28
CA GLU A 62 -1.33 5.85 -4.71
C GLU A 62 -1.22 7.11 -5.57
N PHE A 63 -2.16 7.30 -6.51
CA PHE A 63 -2.22 8.49 -7.35
C PHE A 63 -2.94 9.66 -6.67
N LEU A 64 -2.59 10.88 -7.06
CA LEU A 64 -3.22 12.14 -6.63
C LEU A 64 -3.89 12.84 -7.82
N PRO A 65 -4.91 12.23 -8.47
CA PRO A 65 -5.49 12.76 -9.70
C PRO A 65 -6.19 14.11 -9.52
N ASN A 66 -6.65 14.43 -8.31
CA ASN A 66 -7.21 15.75 -7.97
C ASN A 66 -6.14 16.87 -7.88
N LYS A 67 -4.85 16.53 -7.95
CA LYS A 67 -3.71 17.45 -7.88
C LYS A 67 -2.91 17.51 -9.19
N ALA A 68 -2.78 16.38 -9.89
CA ALA A 68 -2.07 16.24 -11.15
C ALA A 68 -2.68 15.13 -12.00
N LEU A 69 -3.83 15.41 -12.62
CA LEU A 69 -4.62 14.42 -13.37
C LEU A 69 -3.88 13.90 -14.60
N LYS A 70 -3.32 14.80 -15.41
CA LYS A 70 -2.63 14.41 -16.66
C LYS A 70 -1.41 13.53 -16.38
N HIS A 71 -0.64 13.84 -15.32
CA HIS A 71 0.51 13.04 -14.91
C HIS A 71 0.07 11.67 -14.38
N SER A 72 -1.00 11.61 -13.59
CA SER A 72 -1.58 10.33 -13.13
C SER A 72 -2.03 9.47 -14.30
N GLN A 73 -2.77 10.05 -15.26
CA GLN A 73 -3.25 9.37 -16.47
C GLN A 73 -2.09 8.88 -17.35
N GLN A 74 -1.10 9.72 -17.58
CA GLN A 74 0.09 9.39 -18.39
C GLN A 74 0.85 8.23 -17.73
N PHE A 75 1.08 8.30 -16.42
CA PHE A 75 1.79 7.24 -15.71
C PHE A 75 1.04 5.91 -15.79
N VAL A 76 -0.27 5.90 -15.53
CA VAL A 76 -1.12 4.70 -15.65
C VAL A 76 -1.06 4.12 -17.05
N LYS A 77 -1.21 4.96 -18.10
CA LYS A 77 -1.13 4.55 -19.51
C LYS A 77 0.23 3.90 -19.82
N LEU A 78 1.32 4.55 -19.45
CA LEU A 78 2.67 4.05 -19.71
C LEU A 78 2.97 2.75 -18.95
N ALA A 79 2.57 2.67 -17.69
CA ALA A 79 2.77 1.46 -16.89
C ALA A 79 1.95 0.26 -17.43
N ARG A 80 0.69 0.47 -17.81
CA ARG A 80 -0.14 -0.57 -18.44
C ARG A 80 0.44 -1.07 -19.77
N ALA A 81 1.14 -0.20 -20.50
CA ALA A 81 1.84 -0.55 -21.74
C ALA A 81 3.23 -1.21 -21.51
N GLY A 82 3.65 -1.46 -20.26
CA GLY A 82 4.98 -2.00 -19.94
C GLY A 82 6.13 -1.04 -20.27
N PHE A 83 5.83 0.26 -20.41
CA PHE A 83 6.83 1.27 -20.79
C PHE A 83 7.99 1.35 -19.80
N TYR A 84 7.77 1.12 -18.54
CA TYR A 84 8.79 1.22 -17.49
C TYR A 84 9.57 -0.08 -17.28
N ASP A 85 9.07 -1.22 -17.79
CA ASP A 85 9.65 -2.53 -17.54
C ASP A 85 11.07 -2.62 -18.15
N GLY A 86 12.03 -2.99 -17.32
CA GLY A 86 13.44 -3.04 -17.67
C GLY A 86 14.17 -1.69 -17.65
N SER A 87 13.50 -0.56 -17.35
CA SER A 87 14.15 0.71 -17.05
C SER A 87 14.82 0.70 -15.66
N ALA A 88 15.29 1.84 -15.14
CA ALA A 88 15.98 1.87 -13.86
C ALA A 88 15.84 3.21 -13.14
N PHE A 89 16.10 3.18 -11.82
CA PHE A 89 16.50 4.35 -11.05
C PHE A 89 17.97 4.64 -11.34
N HIS A 90 18.23 5.74 -12.02
CA HIS A 90 19.55 6.11 -12.56
C HIS A 90 20.19 7.32 -11.87
N ARG A 91 19.42 8.06 -11.07
CA ARG A 91 19.91 9.22 -10.34
C ARG A 91 19.35 9.23 -8.92
N VAL A 92 20.22 9.54 -7.97
CA VAL A 92 19.86 9.63 -6.55
C VAL A 92 20.48 10.88 -5.92
N ILE A 93 19.78 11.43 -4.95
CA ILE A 93 20.36 12.34 -3.94
C ILE A 93 20.26 11.58 -2.62
N PRO A 94 21.40 11.27 -1.95
CA PRO A 94 21.41 10.48 -0.73
C PRO A 94 20.41 11.00 0.30
N ARG A 95 19.49 10.15 0.75
CA ARG A 95 18.37 10.51 1.62
C ARG A 95 17.48 11.67 1.13
N GLY A 96 17.63 12.11 -0.11
CA GLY A 96 16.84 13.17 -0.73
C GLY A 96 15.78 12.62 -1.67
N ILE A 97 16.20 12.21 -2.86
CA ILE A 97 15.30 11.64 -3.89
C ILE A 97 15.92 10.45 -4.60
N ILE A 98 15.05 9.65 -5.23
CA ILE A 98 15.42 8.66 -6.25
C ILE A 98 14.68 9.01 -7.54
N GLN A 99 15.37 9.00 -8.69
CA GLN A 99 14.81 9.36 -10.00
C GLN A 99 14.98 8.21 -10.99
N GLY A 100 13.89 7.90 -11.72
CA GLY A 100 13.84 6.83 -12.70
C GLY A 100 12.84 7.09 -13.83
N GLY A 101 12.54 6.01 -14.60
CA GLY A 101 11.54 6.05 -15.67
C GLY A 101 12.07 6.51 -17.04
N ASP A 102 13.39 6.64 -17.22
CA ASP A 102 13.98 6.91 -18.53
C ASP A 102 14.04 5.60 -19.35
N PRO A 103 13.36 5.54 -20.52
CA PRO A 103 13.35 4.36 -21.37
C PRO A 103 14.72 4.04 -22.01
N LEU A 104 15.63 5.00 -22.08
CA LEU A 104 16.96 4.78 -22.62
C LEU A 104 17.76 3.74 -21.83
N LEU A 105 17.46 3.57 -20.54
CA LEU A 105 18.12 2.59 -19.68
C LEU A 105 17.66 1.14 -19.91
N LYS A 106 16.70 0.90 -20.80
CA LYS A 106 16.35 -0.47 -21.23
C LYS A 106 17.43 -1.09 -22.11
N ASP A 107 18.16 -0.27 -22.86
CA ASP A 107 19.31 -0.71 -23.62
C ASP A 107 20.59 -0.57 -22.77
N PRO A 108 21.21 -1.69 -22.36
CA PRO A 108 22.42 -1.65 -21.55
C PRO A 108 23.63 -1.02 -22.26
N LYS A 109 23.53 -0.79 -23.58
CA LYS A 109 24.56 -0.10 -24.37
C LYS A 109 24.38 1.42 -24.36
N THR A 110 23.31 1.95 -23.78
CA THR A 110 23.11 3.39 -23.71
C THR A 110 24.24 4.05 -22.90
N PRO A 111 24.99 5.00 -23.52
CA PRO A 111 26.04 5.71 -22.83
C PRO A 111 25.51 6.44 -21.59
N ARG A 112 26.29 6.43 -20.51
CA ARG A 112 25.88 6.99 -19.20
C ARG A 112 25.53 8.47 -19.27
N GLU A 113 26.18 9.22 -20.18
CA GLU A 113 25.95 10.65 -20.41
C GLU A 113 24.55 10.94 -20.96
N ARG A 114 23.87 9.93 -21.49
CA ARG A 114 22.50 10.03 -21.99
C ARG A 114 21.44 9.65 -20.98
N TRP A 115 21.82 9.11 -19.83
CA TRP A 115 20.87 8.74 -18.82
C TRP A 115 20.14 9.98 -18.28
N GLY A 116 18.82 9.87 -18.15
CA GLY A 116 17.96 10.97 -17.71
C GLY A 116 17.54 11.93 -18.83
N THR A 117 17.89 11.68 -20.10
CA THR A 117 17.53 12.57 -21.23
C THR A 117 16.32 12.08 -22.03
N GLY A 118 15.84 10.86 -21.79
CA GLY A 118 14.74 10.25 -22.56
C GLY A 118 13.36 10.62 -22.04
N ALA A 119 12.38 10.61 -22.95
CA ALA A 119 10.94 10.73 -22.66
C ALA A 119 10.55 11.94 -21.79
N LEU A 120 11.13 13.09 -22.07
CA LEU A 120 10.79 14.40 -21.50
C LEU A 120 9.98 15.24 -22.52
N SER A 121 9.46 16.39 -22.08
CA SER A 121 8.72 17.36 -22.93
C SER A 121 7.45 16.77 -23.58
N GLN A 122 6.69 15.97 -22.86
CA GLN A 122 5.48 15.30 -23.34
C GLN A 122 4.20 15.79 -22.65
N ILE A 123 4.33 16.44 -21.50
CA ILE A 123 3.19 16.82 -20.65
C ILE A 123 3.42 18.17 -20.00
N GLY A 124 2.35 18.98 -19.93
CA GLY A 124 2.37 20.28 -19.28
C GLY A 124 2.41 20.17 -17.76
N ASP A 125 2.99 21.19 -17.10
CA ASP A 125 3.10 21.25 -15.64
C ASP A 125 1.71 21.30 -14.97
N GLU A 126 1.56 20.60 -13.82
CA GLU A 126 0.39 20.59 -12.95
C GLU A 126 0.83 20.86 -11.50
N PHE A 127 1.30 22.09 -11.24
CA PHE A 127 1.73 22.45 -9.89
C PHE A 127 0.54 22.58 -8.95
N SER A 128 0.74 22.15 -7.71
CA SER A 128 -0.30 22.16 -6.69
C SER A 128 0.26 22.51 -5.30
N ASP A 129 -0.59 22.50 -4.30
CA ASP A 129 -0.27 22.72 -2.90
C ASP A 129 0.36 21.50 -2.19
N VAL A 130 0.48 20.37 -2.90
CA VAL A 130 1.10 19.15 -2.36
C VAL A 130 2.52 19.43 -1.93
N LYS A 131 2.83 19.04 -0.69
CA LYS A 131 4.19 19.17 -0.12
C LYS A 131 5.04 17.96 -0.50
N HIS A 132 6.30 18.22 -0.84
CA HIS A 132 7.27 17.19 -1.11
C HIS A 132 7.79 16.60 0.19
N VAL A 133 6.94 15.82 0.86
CA VAL A 133 7.28 15.06 2.06
C VAL A 133 7.88 13.69 1.67
N ARG A 134 8.32 12.91 2.66
CA ARG A 134 8.79 11.53 2.41
C ARG A 134 7.73 10.73 1.67
N GLY A 135 8.11 10.13 0.56
CA GLY A 135 7.23 9.30 -0.29
C GLY A 135 6.46 10.05 -1.37
N THR A 136 6.55 11.39 -1.46
CA THR A 136 5.91 12.12 -2.57
C THR A 136 6.53 11.71 -3.90
N VAL A 137 5.67 11.34 -4.87
CA VAL A 137 6.04 10.98 -6.24
C VAL A 137 5.72 12.14 -7.17
N SER A 138 6.73 12.63 -7.90
CA SER A 138 6.59 13.80 -8.76
C SER A 138 7.21 13.58 -10.13
N ALA A 139 6.68 14.30 -11.12
CA ALA A 139 7.21 14.28 -12.48
C ALA A 139 8.56 15.02 -12.56
N VAL A 140 9.50 14.44 -13.32
CA VAL A 140 10.74 15.11 -13.67
C VAL A 140 10.46 16.11 -14.81
N ARG A 141 11.07 17.30 -14.74
CA ARG A 141 11.08 18.29 -15.80
C ARG A 141 12.49 18.79 -16.08
N ILE A 142 12.71 19.37 -17.24
CA ILE A 142 13.98 20.00 -17.61
C ILE A 142 14.10 21.33 -16.86
N PRO A 143 15.18 21.57 -16.12
CA PRO A 143 15.40 22.83 -15.40
C PRO A 143 15.28 24.04 -16.34
N GLY A 144 14.50 25.05 -15.94
CA GLY A 144 14.28 26.28 -16.73
C GLY A 144 13.32 26.12 -17.93
N GLN A 145 12.79 24.90 -18.20
CA GLN A 145 11.84 24.68 -19.29
C GLN A 145 10.46 24.32 -18.73
N PRO A 146 9.48 25.21 -18.75
CA PRO A 146 8.10 24.90 -18.41
C PRO A 146 7.52 23.82 -19.33
N ASN A 147 6.55 23.05 -18.82
CA ASN A 147 5.83 22.03 -19.59
C ASN A 147 6.75 20.97 -20.23
N SER A 148 7.87 20.65 -19.58
CA SER A 148 8.84 19.67 -20.06
C SER A 148 8.73 18.32 -19.32
N GLY A 149 7.66 18.08 -18.59
CA GLY A 149 7.35 16.79 -17.97
C GLY A 149 7.18 15.69 -19.01
N GLY A 150 7.32 14.43 -18.59
CA GLY A 150 7.21 13.30 -19.50
C GLY A 150 6.98 11.99 -18.72
N ALA A 151 7.74 10.96 -19.09
CA ALA A 151 7.63 9.64 -18.44
C ALA A 151 8.49 9.54 -17.18
N GLN A 152 9.53 10.36 -17.02
CA GLN A 152 10.42 10.26 -15.87
C GLN A 152 9.77 10.80 -14.59
N PHE A 153 10.07 10.15 -13.48
CA PHE A 153 9.55 10.50 -12.15
C PHE A 153 10.64 10.41 -11.08
N PHE A 154 10.41 11.08 -9.97
CA PHE A 154 11.23 10.92 -8.76
C PHE A 154 10.35 10.67 -7.54
N ILE A 155 10.94 10.04 -6.53
CA ILE A 155 10.32 9.77 -5.23
C ILE A 155 11.17 10.41 -4.14
N CYS A 156 10.55 11.16 -3.24
CA CYS A 156 11.23 11.78 -2.11
C CYS A 156 11.55 10.74 -1.02
N ALA A 157 12.82 10.55 -0.71
CA ALA A 157 13.27 9.70 0.40
C ALA A 157 13.14 10.43 1.76
N SER A 158 13.14 11.76 1.75
CA SER A 158 12.89 12.63 2.91
C SER A 158 12.17 13.91 2.44
N PRO A 159 11.70 14.78 3.35
CA PRO A 159 11.09 16.06 2.98
C PRO A 159 12.03 16.94 2.13
N GLN A 160 11.49 17.51 1.05
CA GLN A 160 12.18 18.37 0.08
C GLN A 160 11.37 19.66 -0.15
N PRO A 161 11.24 20.56 0.85
CA PRO A 161 10.36 21.72 0.76
C PRO A 161 10.75 22.71 -0.36
N GLN A 162 12.01 22.70 -0.81
CA GLN A 162 12.48 23.50 -1.93
C GLN A 162 11.87 23.10 -3.27
N LEU A 163 11.20 21.93 -3.35
CA LEU A 163 10.53 21.46 -4.56
C LEU A 163 9.04 21.83 -4.60
N ASP A 164 8.49 22.34 -3.48
CA ASP A 164 7.08 22.67 -3.34
C ASP A 164 6.66 23.73 -4.36
N GLY A 165 5.54 23.48 -5.07
CA GLY A 165 5.02 24.36 -6.10
C GLY A 165 5.87 24.45 -7.37
N GLN A 166 6.96 23.69 -7.49
CA GLN A 166 7.86 23.71 -8.65
C GLN A 166 7.85 22.41 -9.47
N PHE A 167 7.27 21.34 -8.92
CA PHE A 167 7.14 20.04 -9.57
C PHE A 167 5.72 19.52 -9.43
N SER A 168 5.26 18.76 -10.42
CA SER A 168 3.92 18.16 -10.44
C SER A 168 3.92 16.89 -9.60
N ALA A 169 3.45 17.00 -8.35
CA ALA A 169 3.28 15.86 -7.45
C ALA A 169 2.00 15.11 -7.83
N PHE A 170 2.13 13.85 -8.29
CA PHE A 170 1.02 13.04 -8.80
C PHE A 170 0.79 11.75 -8.03
N GLY A 171 1.60 11.46 -7.01
CA GLY A 171 1.45 10.25 -6.20
C GLY A 171 2.07 10.36 -4.81
N GLN A 172 1.72 9.41 -3.95
CA GLN A 172 2.25 9.27 -2.60
C GLN A 172 2.54 7.79 -2.31
N VAL A 173 3.78 7.48 -1.92
CA VAL A 173 4.18 6.13 -1.49
C VAL A 173 3.38 5.73 -0.27
N THR A 174 2.88 4.50 -0.28
CA THR A 174 2.13 3.88 0.81
C THR A 174 2.86 2.68 1.41
N GLU A 175 3.72 2.01 0.63
CA GLU A 175 4.52 0.86 1.08
C GLU A 175 5.92 0.90 0.44
N GLY A 176 6.94 0.33 1.12
CA GLY A 176 8.31 0.26 0.59
C GLY A 176 9.14 1.52 0.82
N PHE A 177 8.87 2.29 1.87
CA PHE A 177 9.68 3.47 2.24
C PHE A 177 11.15 3.10 2.54
N ASP A 178 11.40 1.92 3.09
CA ASP A 178 12.74 1.38 3.33
C ASP A 178 13.46 1.06 2.01
N VAL A 179 12.71 0.59 1.00
CA VAL A 179 13.24 0.35 -0.36
C VAL A 179 13.64 1.68 -1.00
N VAL A 180 12.80 2.71 -0.90
CA VAL A 180 13.13 4.07 -1.38
C VAL A 180 14.40 4.59 -0.71
N GLU A 181 14.52 4.42 0.62
CA GLU A 181 15.72 4.83 1.37
C GLU A 181 16.96 4.06 0.91
N ARG A 182 16.89 2.72 0.81
CA ARG A 182 18.02 1.91 0.33
C ARG A 182 18.46 2.30 -1.08
N ILE A 183 17.53 2.54 -1.99
CA ILE A 183 17.86 3.01 -3.35
C ILE A 183 18.53 4.38 -3.28
N SER A 184 18.10 5.28 -2.41
CA SER A 184 18.69 6.63 -2.28
C SER A 184 20.15 6.61 -1.78
N LEU A 185 20.59 5.51 -1.19
CA LEU A 185 21.93 5.36 -0.59
C LEU A 185 22.90 4.58 -1.48
N VAL A 186 22.50 4.17 -2.70
CA VAL A 186 23.43 3.50 -3.62
C VAL A 186 24.53 4.45 -4.09
N SER A 187 25.67 3.90 -4.47
CA SER A 187 26.82 4.66 -4.95
C SER A 187 26.47 5.46 -6.21
N ALA A 188 26.79 6.76 -6.18
CA ALA A 188 26.57 7.69 -7.29
C ALA A 188 27.77 8.65 -7.42
N ASP A 189 27.88 9.31 -8.58
CA ASP A 189 28.88 10.35 -8.80
C ASP A 189 28.45 11.70 -8.19
N SER A 190 29.26 12.74 -8.39
CA SER A 190 29.01 14.09 -7.87
C SER A 190 27.72 14.73 -8.42
N ASN A 191 27.17 14.25 -9.52
CA ASN A 191 25.91 14.71 -10.14
C ASN A 191 24.72 13.87 -9.68
N GLY A 192 24.96 12.87 -8.82
CA GLY A 192 23.97 11.94 -8.34
C GLY A 192 23.63 10.80 -9.33
N VAL A 193 24.35 10.67 -10.45
CA VAL A 193 24.16 9.57 -11.40
C VAL A 193 24.75 8.29 -10.79
N THR A 194 23.92 7.25 -10.68
CA THR A 194 24.31 5.99 -10.03
C THR A 194 25.48 5.31 -10.75
N ILE A 195 26.37 4.66 -9.99
CA ILE A 195 27.45 3.85 -10.56
C ILE A 195 26.84 2.59 -11.22
N ALA A 196 25.89 1.95 -10.51
CA ALA A 196 25.07 0.86 -11.03
C ALA A 196 23.59 1.24 -10.84
N PRO A 197 22.82 1.38 -11.92
CA PRO A 197 21.42 1.76 -11.82
C PRO A 197 20.61 0.61 -11.21
N ILE A 198 19.62 0.94 -10.37
CA ILE A 198 18.73 -0.05 -9.76
C ILE A 198 17.61 -0.34 -10.73
N LYS A 199 17.55 -1.56 -11.21
CA LYS A 199 16.60 -1.98 -12.23
C LYS A 199 15.16 -1.92 -11.70
N ILE A 200 14.26 -1.39 -12.52
CA ILE A 200 12.81 -1.50 -12.40
C ILE A 200 12.41 -2.73 -13.23
N ALA A 201 12.15 -3.85 -12.55
CA ALA A 201 11.76 -5.09 -13.22
C ALA A 201 10.40 -4.93 -13.90
N SER A 202 9.45 -4.28 -13.21
CA SER A 202 8.13 -3.93 -13.77
C SER A 202 7.45 -2.82 -12.96
N ILE A 203 6.50 -2.12 -13.60
CA ILE A 203 5.50 -1.30 -12.92
C ILE A 203 4.12 -1.79 -13.32
N LYS A 204 3.35 -2.31 -12.36
CA LYS A 204 1.98 -2.75 -12.55
C LYS A 204 1.01 -1.75 -11.95
N ILE A 205 -0.17 -1.60 -12.58
CA ILE A 205 -1.28 -0.82 -12.04
C ILE A 205 -2.31 -1.80 -11.50
N GLU A 206 -2.57 -1.71 -10.21
CA GLU A 206 -3.49 -2.58 -9.49
C GLU A 206 -4.59 -1.75 -8.83
N PRO A 207 -5.76 -2.34 -8.50
CA PRO A 207 -6.70 -1.69 -7.61
C PRO A 207 -6.03 -1.34 -6.27
N LYS A 208 -6.31 -0.15 -5.77
CA LYS A 208 -5.83 0.31 -4.46
C LYS A 208 -6.31 -0.64 -3.37
N LYS A 209 -5.42 -1.02 -2.47
CA LYS A 209 -5.81 -1.78 -1.28
C LYS A 209 -6.73 -0.92 -0.42
N LEU A 210 -7.98 -1.32 -0.31
CA LEU A 210 -8.94 -0.67 0.57
C LEU A 210 -8.61 -0.95 2.03
N GLU A 211 -8.89 0.01 2.91
CA GLU A 211 -8.79 -0.17 4.35
C GLU A 211 -9.86 -1.18 4.79
N PRO A 212 -9.46 -2.34 5.35
CA PRO A 212 -10.44 -3.33 5.81
C PRO A 212 -11.37 -2.75 6.88
N PHE A 213 -12.61 -3.17 6.90
CA PHE A 213 -13.64 -2.78 7.89
C PHE A 213 -13.96 -1.30 7.95
N LYS A 214 -13.44 -0.44 7.05
CA LYS A 214 -13.66 1.02 7.08
C LYS A 214 -15.13 1.39 7.20
N ASP A 215 -15.98 0.76 6.38
CA ASP A 215 -17.42 1.02 6.30
C ASP A 215 -18.24 -0.17 6.83
N ALA A 216 -17.63 -1.07 7.62
CA ALA A 216 -18.31 -2.24 8.14
C ALA A 216 -19.35 -1.86 9.18
N THR A 217 -20.54 -2.48 9.11
CA THR A 217 -21.57 -2.34 10.13
C THR A 217 -21.20 -3.10 11.41
N VAL A 218 -21.91 -2.82 12.51
CA VAL A 218 -21.75 -3.56 13.77
C VAL A 218 -21.89 -5.08 13.54
N ASP A 219 -22.90 -5.51 12.79
CA ASP A 219 -23.13 -6.94 12.51
C ASP A 219 -21.97 -7.57 11.72
N GLN A 220 -21.39 -6.84 10.77
CA GLN A 220 -20.21 -7.30 10.01
C GLN A 220 -18.96 -7.42 10.88
N MET A 221 -18.89 -6.66 11.97
CA MET A 221 -17.79 -6.67 12.93
C MET A 221 -17.97 -7.69 14.07
N ARG A 222 -19.11 -8.39 14.19
CA ARG A 222 -19.29 -9.53 15.11
C ARG A 222 -18.48 -10.71 14.59
N LYS A 223 -17.23 -10.76 14.97
CA LYS A 223 -16.27 -11.77 14.54
C LYS A 223 -15.55 -12.35 15.73
N ASP A 224 -15.17 -13.63 15.60
CA ASP A 224 -14.16 -14.23 16.44
C ASP A 224 -12.79 -14.08 15.82
N VAL A 225 -11.77 -13.87 16.64
CA VAL A 225 -10.38 -13.77 16.21
C VAL A 225 -9.55 -14.86 16.90
N LEU A 226 -8.83 -15.64 16.11
CA LEU A 226 -7.84 -16.59 16.59
C LEU A 226 -6.48 -15.90 16.72
N LEU A 227 -5.90 -15.91 17.90
CA LEU A 227 -4.51 -15.57 18.15
C LEU A 227 -3.71 -16.88 18.28
N ARG A 228 -2.92 -17.21 17.27
CA ARG A 228 -1.98 -18.35 17.31
C ARG A 228 -0.67 -17.88 17.90
N THR A 229 -0.33 -18.38 19.07
CA THR A 229 0.91 -18.02 19.77
C THR A 229 1.92 -19.16 19.77
N SER A 230 3.18 -18.85 20.13
CA SER A 230 4.21 -19.89 20.33
C SER A 230 3.93 -20.83 21.50
N LEU A 231 2.92 -20.55 22.34
CA LEU A 231 2.53 -21.36 23.49
C LEU A 231 1.14 -22.01 23.36
N GLY A 232 0.44 -21.76 22.22
CA GLY A 232 -0.90 -22.28 21.95
C GLY A 232 -1.82 -21.20 21.40
N ASP A 233 -3.06 -21.56 21.20
CA ASP A 233 -4.08 -20.70 20.58
C ASP A 233 -4.97 -20.04 21.64
N ILE A 234 -5.44 -18.82 21.35
CA ILE A 234 -6.44 -18.08 22.14
C ILE A 234 -7.52 -17.59 21.16
N THR A 235 -8.78 -17.87 21.43
CA THR A 235 -9.91 -17.34 20.65
C THR A 235 -10.56 -16.18 21.38
N LEU A 236 -10.73 -15.09 20.68
CA LEU A 236 -11.34 -13.84 21.14
C LEU A 236 -12.70 -13.65 20.46
N GLU A 237 -13.73 -13.29 21.21
CA GLU A 237 -15.00 -12.77 20.70
C GLU A 237 -14.97 -11.25 20.78
N MET A 238 -15.26 -10.58 19.65
CA MET A 238 -15.31 -9.11 19.56
C MET A 238 -16.68 -8.59 20.01
N ASP A 239 -16.71 -7.42 20.67
CA ASP A 239 -17.94 -6.75 21.12
C ASP A 239 -18.07 -5.36 20.44
N PRO A 240 -18.56 -5.31 19.19
CA PRO A 240 -18.68 -4.06 18.43
C PRO A 240 -19.82 -3.16 18.90
N GLU A 241 -20.77 -3.63 19.74
CA GLU A 241 -21.75 -2.79 20.39
C GLU A 241 -21.13 -1.97 21.51
N LEU A 242 -20.21 -2.57 22.21
CA LEU A 242 -19.56 -1.93 23.37
C LEU A 242 -18.51 -0.92 22.93
N ALA A 243 -17.71 -1.26 21.90
CA ALA A 243 -16.58 -0.44 21.45
C ALA A 243 -16.37 -0.54 19.92
N PRO A 244 -17.27 0.07 19.12
CA PRO A 244 -17.26 -0.08 17.66
C PRO A 244 -15.95 0.34 16.99
N GLU A 245 -15.34 1.45 17.42
CA GLU A 245 -14.11 1.92 16.78
C GLU A 245 -12.87 1.13 17.18
N HIS A 246 -12.82 0.62 18.41
CA HIS A 246 -11.73 -0.27 18.84
C HIS A 246 -11.83 -1.63 18.15
N VAL A 247 -13.03 -2.21 18.02
CA VAL A 247 -13.25 -3.45 17.28
C VAL A 247 -12.91 -3.27 15.79
N ARG A 248 -13.39 -2.20 15.17
CA ARG A 248 -13.06 -1.86 13.77
C ARG A 248 -11.55 -1.79 13.54
N ASN A 249 -10.84 -1.07 14.40
CA ASN A 249 -9.39 -0.94 14.32
C ASN A 249 -8.68 -2.27 14.51
N PHE A 250 -9.11 -3.07 15.50
CA PHE A 250 -8.50 -4.38 15.77
C PHE A 250 -8.72 -5.34 14.60
N LEU A 251 -9.95 -5.48 14.11
CA LEU A 251 -10.28 -6.34 12.96
C LEU A 251 -9.56 -5.90 11.67
N LYS A 252 -9.48 -4.59 11.42
CA LYS A 252 -8.70 -4.02 10.32
C LYS A 252 -7.23 -4.48 10.36
N LEU A 253 -6.61 -4.40 11.52
CA LEU A 253 -5.22 -4.77 11.71
C LEU A 253 -5.01 -6.29 11.64
N VAL A 254 -5.97 -7.08 12.14
CA VAL A 254 -5.98 -8.54 11.99
C VAL A 254 -6.09 -8.94 10.52
N GLU A 255 -7.08 -8.42 9.79
CA GLU A 255 -7.27 -8.71 8.36
C GLU A 255 -6.06 -8.31 7.51
N SER A 256 -5.38 -7.25 7.92
CA SER A 256 -4.14 -6.79 7.27
C SER A 256 -2.90 -7.56 7.71
N ARG A 257 -3.02 -8.57 8.55
CA ARG A 257 -1.91 -9.34 9.14
C ARG A 257 -0.91 -8.48 9.93
N TRP A 258 -1.36 -7.32 10.43
CA TRP A 258 -0.50 -6.37 11.11
C TRP A 258 0.07 -6.93 12.42
N TYR A 259 -0.69 -7.78 13.12
CA TYR A 259 -0.28 -8.40 14.37
C TYR A 259 0.66 -9.61 14.19
N ASP A 260 0.76 -10.15 12.97
CA ASP A 260 1.60 -11.32 12.71
C ASP A 260 3.05 -11.04 13.10
N HIS A 261 3.66 -12.05 13.75
CA HIS A 261 5.03 -12.00 14.24
C HIS A 261 5.33 -10.87 15.25
N THR A 262 4.32 -10.25 15.86
CA THR A 262 4.48 -9.45 17.08
C THR A 262 4.67 -10.33 18.30
N ALA A 263 4.76 -9.77 19.50
CA ALA A 263 4.94 -10.57 20.72
C ALA A 263 4.13 -10.04 21.90
N PHE A 264 3.82 -10.95 22.82
CA PHE A 264 3.47 -10.58 24.17
C PHE A 264 4.75 -10.10 24.88
N HIS A 265 4.83 -8.82 25.17
CA HIS A 265 6.05 -8.16 25.66
C HIS A 265 6.01 -7.82 27.15
N ARG A 266 4.82 -7.95 27.76
CA ARG A 266 4.61 -7.63 29.18
C ARG A 266 3.65 -8.62 29.84
N ILE A 267 4.06 -9.14 31.00
CA ILE A 267 3.28 -10.10 31.80
C ILE A 267 3.29 -9.65 33.24
N ILE A 268 2.12 -9.43 33.81
CA ILE A 268 1.93 -9.20 35.26
C ILE A 268 0.98 -10.30 35.77
N PRO A 269 1.47 -11.31 36.47
CA PRO A 269 0.66 -12.40 36.98
C PRO A 269 -0.51 -11.93 37.84
N GLY A 270 -1.67 -12.57 37.66
CA GLY A 270 -2.90 -12.20 38.33
C GLY A 270 -3.50 -10.88 37.84
N PHE A 271 -2.86 -10.21 36.89
CA PHE A 271 -3.32 -8.93 36.36
C PHE A 271 -3.54 -8.98 34.86
N VAL A 272 -2.48 -8.90 34.03
CA VAL A 272 -2.62 -8.85 32.55
C VAL A 272 -1.45 -9.53 31.82
N ILE A 273 -1.74 -9.97 30.59
CA ILE A 273 -0.75 -10.21 29.52
C ILE A 273 -0.99 -9.19 28.41
N GLN A 274 0.05 -8.53 27.92
CA GLN A 274 -0.04 -7.41 26.98
C GLN A 274 0.81 -7.66 25.75
N GLY A 275 0.20 -7.42 24.58
CA GLY A 275 0.81 -7.59 23.25
C GLY A 275 0.42 -6.48 22.28
N GLY A 276 0.63 -6.73 20.98
CA GLY A 276 0.17 -5.85 19.91
C GLY A 276 0.99 -4.59 19.70
N VAL A 277 2.29 -4.61 20.00
CA VAL A 277 3.21 -3.48 19.73
C VAL A 277 4.06 -3.80 18.50
N GLY A 278 3.98 -2.98 17.44
CA GLY A 278 4.68 -3.21 16.17
C GLY A 278 6.20 -3.33 16.28
N SER A 279 6.84 -2.62 17.24
CA SER A 279 8.29 -2.71 17.49
C SER A 279 8.74 -4.07 18.02
N THR A 280 7.80 -4.95 18.39
CA THR A 280 8.08 -6.33 18.84
C THR A 280 8.14 -7.34 17.69
N ARG A 281 7.92 -6.94 16.42
CA ARG A 281 8.07 -7.86 15.28
C ARG A 281 9.49 -8.39 15.16
N ALA A 282 9.60 -9.68 14.82
CA ALA A 282 10.90 -10.35 14.65
C ALA A 282 11.62 -9.84 13.39
N GLU A 283 10.88 -9.61 12.29
CA GLU A 283 11.39 -9.19 11.00
C GLU A 283 10.85 -7.80 10.63
N GLY A 284 11.76 -6.81 10.57
CA GLY A 284 11.43 -5.46 10.11
C GLY A 284 10.46 -4.70 11.01
N LYS A 285 10.69 -3.43 11.20
CA LYS A 285 9.86 -2.58 12.08
C LYS A 285 8.66 -1.96 11.37
N GLN A 286 8.64 -1.97 10.02
CA GLN A 286 7.58 -1.35 9.23
C GLN A 286 6.67 -2.40 8.62
N HIS A 287 5.36 -2.14 8.66
CA HIS A 287 4.36 -2.99 8.05
C HIS A 287 3.48 -2.17 7.08
N PRO A 288 3.05 -2.73 5.93
CA PRO A 288 2.22 -2.00 4.96
C PRO A 288 0.95 -1.40 5.54
N ALA A 289 0.38 -2.01 6.56
CA ALA A 289 -0.82 -1.51 7.23
C ALA A 289 -0.52 -0.45 8.31
N ASP A 290 0.75 -0.05 8.53
CA ASP A 290 1.08 1.08 9.43
C ASP A 290 0.39 2.38 8.99
N LYS A 291 0.08 2.52 7.70
CA LYS A 291 -0.71 3.63 7.14
C LYS A 291 -2.12 3.75 7.72
N TRP A 292 -2.66 2.68 8.27
CA TRP A 292 -3.98 2.62 8.88
C TRP A 292 -3.97 2.70 10.40
N VAL A 293 -2.78 2.70 11.02
CA VAL A 293 -2.63 2.86 12.47
C VAL A 293 -2.86 4.32 12.83
N HIS A 294 -3.78 4.57 13.74
CA HIS A 294 -4.07 5.91 14.26
C HIS A 294 -4.53 5.81 15.71
N LYS A 295 -4.53 6.94 16.41
CA LYS A 295 -5.03 7.02 17.78
C LYS A 295 -6.54 6.90 17.82
N LEU A 296 -7.04 6.18 18.82
CA LEU A 296 -8.44 5.94 19.06
C LEU A 296 -8.92 6.75 20.28
N LYS A 297 -10.09 7.34 20.15
CA LYS A 297 -10.80 7.93 21.26
C LYS A 297 -11.32 6.84 22.19
N GLY A 298 -11.20 7.04 23.51
CA GLY A 298 -11.65 6.05 24.49
C GLY A 298 -13.16 5.77 24.42
N GLU A 299 -13.54 4.50 24.38
CA GLU A 299 -14.92 4.00 24.41
C GLU A 299 -15.15 3.29 25.76
N PHE A 300 -15.16 4.08 26.83
CA PHE A 300 -15.25 3.56 28.20
C PHE A 300 -16.67 3.20 28.58
N SER A 301 -16.84 2.03 29.21
CA SER A 301 -18.13 1.59 29.76
C SER A 301 -17.95 1.16 31.22
N ARG A 302 -18.99 1.38 32.01
CA ARG A 302 -19.11 0.86 33.38
C ARG A 302 -20.02 -0.35 33.48
N SER A 303 -20.66 -0.76 32.37
CA SER A 303 -21.55 -1.92 32.35
C SER A 303 -20.79 -3.26 32.25
N VAL A 304 -19.50 -3.22 31.89
CA VAL A 304 -18.61 -4.36 31.77
C VAL A 304 -17.39 -4.18 32.67
N LEU A 305 -16.86 -5.28 33.19
CA LEU A 305 -15.81 -5.27 34.19
C LEU A 305 -14.54 -5.93 33.64
N HIS A 306 -13.38 -5.44 34.08
CA HIS A 306 -12.09 -6.07 33.79
C HIS A 306 -11.91 -7.33 34.67
N ILE A 307 -12.59 -8.40 34.29
CA ILE A 307 -12.49 -9.73 34.91
C ILE A 307 -11.60 -10.65 34.01
N ARG A 308 -11.24 -11.82 34.52
CA ARG A 308 -10.43 -12.80 33.79
C ARG A 308 -11.02 -13.07 32.39
N GLY A 309 -10.17 -12.93 31.37
CA GLY A 309 -10.52 -13.09 29.96
C GLY A 309 -11.01 -11.81 29.27
N ALA A 310 -11.26 -10.71 29.97
CA ALA A 310 -11.60 -9.45 29.31
C ALA A 310 -10.46 -9.00 28.39
N LEU A 311 -10.78 -8.62 27.13
CA LEU A 311 -9.87 -8.05 26.15
C LEU A 311 -10.03 -6.52 26.17
N SER A 312 -8.96 -5.82 26.46
CA SER A 312 -8.99 -4.36 26.61
C SER A 312 -7.83 -3.69 25.90
N MET A 313 -8.02 -2.44 25.48
CA MET A 313 -7.01 -1.69 24.74
C MET A 313 -6.05 -0.95 25.69
N ALA A 314 -4.76 -1.12 25.46
CA ALA A 314 -3.72 -0.41 26.19
C ALA A 314 -3.59 1.03 25.65
N ARG A 315 -3.19 1.95 26.52
CA ARG A 315 -3.00 3.38 26.21
C ARG A 315 -1.93 4.04 27.07
N ALA A 316 -1.44 5.17 26.69
CA ALA A 316 -0.61 6.03 27.52
C ALA A 316 -1.45 6.79 28.59
N SER A 317 -0.94 7.86 29.17
CA SER A 317 -1.66 8.68 30.15
C SER A 317 -2.88 9.40 29.56
N ASP A 318 -2.82 9.82 28.29
CA ASP A 318 -3.94 10.41 27.58
C ASP A 318 -5.00 9.32 27.30
N PRO A 319 -6.27 9.51 27.72
CA PRO A 319 -7.35 8.57 27.46
C PRO A 319 -7.58 8.23 25.98
N ASP A 320 -7.27 9.16 25.08
CA ASP A 320 -7.46 9.05 23.62
C ASP A 320 -6.15 8.67 22.89
N SER A 321 -5.24 7.97 23.58
CA SER A 321 -3.92 7.58 23.03
C SER A 321 -3.80 6.11 22.66
N ALA A 322 -4.87 5.32 22.75
CA ALA A 322 -4.89 3.92 22.32
C ALA A 322 -4.66 3.83 20.81
N ASP A 323 -3.98 2.75 20.34
CA ASP A 323 -3.75 2.53 18.91
C ASP A 323 -3.78 1.02 18.54
N THR A 324 -2.73 0.27 18.87
CA THR A 324 -2.58 -1.14 18.46
C THR A 324 -2.42 -2.09 19.63
N SER A 325 -1.86 -1.60 20.75
CA SER A 325 -1.53 -2.46 21.90
C SER A 325 -2.75 -2.84 22.69
N PHE A 326 -2.89 -4.12 22.98
CA PHE A 326 -4.00 -4.71 23.76
C PHE A 326 -3.49 -5.53 24.93
N PHE A 327 -4.34 -5.76 25.90
CA PHE A 327 -4.07 -6.69 26.98
C PHE A 327 -5.28 -7.60 27.27
N ILE A 328 -4.98 -8.79 27.76
CA ILE A 328 -5.96 -9.76 28.24
C ILE A 328 -5.83 -9.83 29.76
N VAL A 329 -6.95 -9.73 30.45
CA VAL A 329 -7.02 -9.71 31.92
C VAL A 329 -6.89 -11.11 32.47
N LEU A 330 -6.02 -11.31 33.46
CA LEU A 330 -5.78 -12.60 34.10
C LEU A 330 -6.55 -12.78 35.41
N GLY A 331 -6.88 -11.69 36.09
CA GLY A 331 -7.65 -11.67 37.34
C GLY A 331 -8.42 -10.35 37.49
N PRO A 332 -9.29 -10.21 38.52
CA PRO A 332 -10.10 -8.98 38.67
C PRO A 332 -9.25 -7.70 38.72
N ALA A 333 -9.52 -6.76 37.83
CA ALA A 333 -8.80 -5.49 37.69
C ALA A 333 -9.74 -4.28 37.75
N THR A 334 -10.57 -4.23 38.78
CA THR A 334 -11.66 -3.25 38.95
C THR A 334 -11.21 -1.77 38.92
N HIS A 335 -9.95 -1.49 39.21
CA HIS A 335 -9.37 -0.14 39.11
C HIS A 335 -9.27 0.38 37.68
N LEU A 336 -9.42 -0.50 36.67
CA LEU A 336 -9.47 -0.16 35.23
C LEU A 336 -10.89 0.14 34.73
N ASP A 337 -11.93 -0.26 35.50
CA ASP A 337 -13.33 -0.14 35.08
C ASP A 337 -13.72 1.33 34.81
N GLY A 338 -14.34 1.55 33.64
CA GLY A 338 -14.70 2.89 33.17
C GLY A 338 -13.53 3.79 32.78
N LYS A 339 -12.29 3.26 32.71
CA LYS A 339 -11.08 4.03 32.37
C LYS A 339 -10.30 3.44 31.18
N TYR A 340 -10.54 2.18 30.87
CA TYR A 340 -9.97 1.47 29.72
C TYR A 340 -11.08 0.87 28.87
N THR A 341 -10.87 0.77 27.57
CA THR A 341 -11.87 0.28 26.63
C THR A 341 -11.80 -1.24 26.54
N ILE A 342 -12.82 -1.92 27.08
CA ILE A 342 -13.05 -3.34 26.79
C ILE A 342 -13.72 -3.42 25.43
N PHE A 343 -13.19 -4.26 24.51
CA PHE A 343 -13.71 -4.40 23.16
C PHE A 343 -13.93 -5.86 22.75
N GLY A 344 -13.82 -6.78 23.71
CA GLY A 344 -14.03 -8.21 23.50
C GLY A 344 -13.67 -9.02 24.73
N LYS A 345 -13.66 -10.33 24.57
CA LYS A 345 -13.30 -11.30 25.62
C LYS A 345 -12.71 -12.57 25.03
N VAL A 346 -11.94 -13.30 25.82
CA VAL A 346 -11.50 -14.66 25.51
C VAL A 346 -12.69 -15.61 25.68
N ILE A 347 -12.91 -16.47 24.68
CA ILE A 347 -13.92 -17.53 24.71
C ILE A 347 -13.31 -18.94 24.69
N ASP A 348 -12.03 -19.05 24.28
CA ASP A 348 -11.28 -20.33 24.30
C ASP A 348 -9.78 -20.03 24.41
N GLY A 349 -8.98 -21.02 24.90
CA GLY A 349 -7.54 -20.86 25.08
C GLY A 349 -7.13 -20.33 26.46
N PHE A 350 -7.93 -20.50 27.50
CA PHE A 350 -7.59 -20.12 28.87
C PHE A 350 -6.33 -20.85 29.39
N ASP A 351 -6.08 -22.09 28.95
CA ASP A 351 -4.86 -22.83 29.26
C ASP A 351 -3.62 -22.17 28.65
N THR A 352 -3.74 -21.66 27.43
CA THR A 352 -2.68 -20.90 26.79
C THR A 352 -2.38 -19.59 27.53
N MET A 353 -3.44 -18.88 28.00
CA MET A 353 -3.25 -17.71 28.87
C MET A 353 -2.45 -18.05 30.13
N GLU A 354 -2.72 -19.20 30.76
CA GLU A 354 -1.98 -19.67 31.95
C GLU A 354 -0.53 -20.00 31.62
N LEU A 355 -0.26 -20.61 30.46
CA LEU A 355 1.11 -20.87 30.02
C LEU A 355 1.89 -19.57 29.82
N ILE A 356 1.25 -18.55 29.21
CA ILE A 356 1.87 -17.24 29.05
C ILE A 356 2.10 -16.58 30.42
N GLU A 357 1.11 -16.62 31.32
CA GLU A 357 1.22 -16.06 32.68
C GLU A 357 2.38 -16.65 33.48
N LYS A 358 2.57 -17.96 33.35
CA LYS A 358 3.61 -18.73 34.05
C LYS A 358 4.98 -18.65 33.39
N ALA A 359 5.12 -18.05 32.22
CA ALA A 359 6.37 -17.99 31.50
C ALA A 359 7.47 -17.28 32.31
N PRO A 360 8.72 -17.79 32.27
CA PRO A 360 9.86 -17.13 32.92
C PRO A 360 10.03 -15.70 32.43
N ARG A 361 10.22 -14.75 33.37
CA ARG A 361 10.32 -13.34 33.08
C ARG A 361 11.41 -12.62 33.91
N GLN A 362 11.88 -11.51 33.39
CA GLN A 362 12.74 -10.55 34.11
C GLN A 362 11.94 -9.25 34.30
N GLY A 363 11.54 -8.97 35.53
CA GLY A 363 10.54 -7.94 35.79
C GLY A 363 9.20 -8.32 35.13
N GLU A 364 8.68 -7.47 34.25
CA GLU A 364 7.44 -7.71 33.52
C GLU A 364 7.66 -8.32 32.12
N ALA A 365 8.90 -8.36 31.62
CA ALA A 365 9.22 -8.86 30.29
C ALA A 365 9.50 -10.39 30.31
N PRO A 366 8.92 -11.19 29.41
CA PRO A 366 9.26 -12.59 29.29
C PRO A 366 10.71 -12.78 28.85
N ILE A 367 11.45 -13.74 29.46
CA ILE A 367 12.85 -14.05 29.09
C ILE A 367 12.91 -14.66 27.69
N GLN A 368 12.00 -15.58 27.40
CA GLN A 368 11.84 -16.13 26.05
C GLN A 368 10.72 -15.39 25.33
N ARG A 369 10.97 -15.03 24.07
CA ARG A 369 9.97 -14.37 23.24
C ARG A 369 8.70 -15.22 23.13
N ILE A 370 7.57 -14.66 23.50
CA ILE A 370 6.26 -15.27 23.30
C ILE A 370 5.65 -14.60 22.07
N GLU A 371 5.79 -15.29 20.95
CA GLU A 371 5.39 -14.76 19.65
C GLU A 371 3.89 -14.91 19.44
N LEU A 372 3.26 -13.88 18.91
CA LEU A 372 1.97 -13.94 18.24
C LEU A 372 2.27 -14.25 16.76
N ILE A 373 2.26 -15.55 16.43
CA ILE A 373 2.62 -16.07 15.10
C ILE A 373 1.66 -15.54 14.03
N GLU A 374 0.36 -15.57 14.35
CA GLU A 374 -0.71 -15.15 13.44
C GLU A 374 -1.92 -14.66 14.25
N ALA A 375 -2.55 -13.60 13.78
CA ALA A 375 -3.89 -13.22 14.18
C ALA A 375 -4.82 -13.35 12.98
N ALA A 376 -5.91 -14.13 13.09
CA ALA A 376 -6.81 -14.43 11.98
C ALA A 376 -8.28 -14.34 12.40
N ILE A 377 -9.12 -13.77 11.53
CA ILE A 377 -10.58 -13.77 11.69
C ILE A 377 -11.07 -15.21 11.43
N LYS A 378 -11.82 -15.79 12.38
CA LYS A 378 -12.47 -17.09 12.19
C LYS A 378 -13.64 -16.95 11.21
N GLN A 379 -13.72 -17.88 10.27
CA GLN A 379 -14.81 -17.98 9.30
C GLN A 379 -16.08 -18.56 9.90
#